data_334d37a5a8e3e817ac486dd95b59a9d3
#
_entry.id   334d37a5a8e3e817ac486dd95b59a9d3
#
_cell.length_a   1.000
_cell.length_b   1.000
_cell.length_c   1.000
_cell.angle_alpha   90.00
_cell.angle_beta   90.00
_cell.angle_gamma   90.00
#
_symmetry.space_group_name_H-M   'P 1'
#
loop_
_entity.id
_entity.type
_entity.pdbx_description
1 polymer ?
#
loop_
_entity_poly.entity_id
_entity_poly.type
_entity_poly.pdbx_seq_one_letter_code
_entity_poly.pdbx_strand_id
1 'polypeptide(L)'
;MAMSKQKFTKAEKKAYAKKRNQEDADRWFNQLEQAIVNNELPWQKPWAAGTASIPTNLVTKKRYRGTNPISLMIGALVEGWTDLRFGTRQQLYDAKMSTKGLMDGDGHLIRFFKQIPYEVENDDGEIEKKVRYYVQYSEVFCVEQCQNYEPPKHKHKPVPESEMMKFFNKFIEDQGITLERKGSRAFYSSKKDYIGLPSHESFTDSLGEVMTAFHEAGHATGHKDRLNRPLGNGFGSADYAFEELIAEMSSMLTVLSLGGDFVPDLVNEEGANNQAYLKNWLQACKDRDNALSLAFSDAQKASDFILESIEGVDEE
;
A
#
# COMPACT_ATOMS: atom_id res chain seq x y z
N MET A 1 -11.95 36.54 -26.35
CA MET A 1 -13.26 36.08 -25.82
C MET A 1 -12.96 35.21 -24.59
N ALA A 2 -13.32 35.65 -23.39
CA ALA A 2 -13.12 34.90 -22.18
C ALA A 2 -14.15 33.77 -22.11
N MET A 3 -13.72 32.51 -22.13
CA MET A 3 -14.57 31.36 -21.89
C MET A 3 -15.16 31.46 -20.47
N SER A 4 -16.47 31.56 -20.36
CA SER A 4 -17.17 31.54 -19.08
C SER A 4 -16.91 30.21 -18.39
N LYS A 5 -16.30 30.22 -17.22
CA LYS A 5 -16.16 29.03 -16.38
C LYS A 5 -17.55 28.56 -15.97
N GLN A 6 -18.01 27.49 -16.60
CA GLN A 6 -19.27 26.85 -16.27
C GLN A 6 -19.21 26.38 -14.81
N LYS A 7 -20.07 26.92 -13.95
CA LYS A 7 -20.15 26.54 -12.52
C LYS A 7 -20.98 25.27 -12.43
N PHE A 8 -20.30 24.14 -12.16
CA PHE A 8 -20.97 22.88 -11.86
C PHE A 8 -21.82 22.97 -10.59
N THR A 9 -23.01 22.42 -10.64
CA THR A 9 -23.91 22.25 -9.49
C THR A 9 -23.27 21.24 -8.49
N LYS A 10 -23.79 21.21 -7.27
CA LYS A 10 -23.34 20.24 -6.24
C LYS A 10 -23.57 18.80 -6.68
N ALA A 11 -24.68 18.52 -7.39
CA ALA A 11 -25.00 17.20 -7.92
C ALA A 11 -24.03 16.79 -9.03
N GLU A 12 -23.74 17.67 -9.99
CA GLU A 12 -22.78 17.42 -11.06
C GLU A 12 -21.36 17.17 -10.53
N LYS A 13 -20.93 17.95 -9.53
CA LYS A 13 -19.63 17.71 -8.87
C LYS A 13 -19.55 16.35 -8.20
N LYS A 14 -20.64 15.92 -7.53
CA LYS A 14 -20.73 14.59 -6.89
C LYS A 14 -20.72 13.47 -7.93
N ALA A 15 -21.47 13.62 -9.01
CA ALA A 15 -21.51 12.67 -10.12
C ALA A 15 -20.14 12.55 -10.81
N TYR A 16 -19.49 13.68 -11.08
CA TYR A 16 -18.15 13.71 -11.65
C TYR A 16 -17.11 13.04 -10.76
N ALA A 17 -17.13 13.32 -9.44
CA ALA A 17 -16.23 12.67 -8.50
C ALA A 17 -16.47 11.15 -8.43
N LYS A 18 -17.74 10.71 -8.43
CA LYS A 18 -18.08 9.28 -8.44
C LYS A 18 -17.56 8.61 -9.72
N LYS A 19 -17.75 9.26 -10.87
CA LYS A 19 -17.28 8.74 -12.16
C LYS A 19 -15.74 8.60 -12.18
N ARG A 20 -15.01 9.63 -11.75
CA ARG A 20 -13.54 9.56 -11.68
C ARG A 20 -13.04 8.49 -10.71
N ASN A 21 -13.69 8.34 -9.57
CA ASN A 21 -13.33 7.27 -8.61
C ASN A 21 -13.51 5.89 -9.23
N GLN A 22 -14.58 5.70 -10.02
CA GLN A 22 -14.83 4.44 -10.70
C GLN A 22 -13.81 4.20 -11.81
N GLU A 23 -13.56 5.17 -12.66
CA GLU A 23 -12.56 5.09 -13.73
C GLU A 23 -11.15 4.80 -13.18
N ASP A 24 -10.81 5.39 -12.04
CA ASP A 24 -9.58 5.12 -11.33
C ASP A 24 -9.55 3.68 -10.82
N ALA A 25 -10.59 3.23 -10.14
CA ALA A 25 -10.68 1.87 -9.61
C ALA A 25 -10.60 0.83 -10.75
N ASP A 26 -11.30 1.05 -11.85
CA ASP A 26 -11.31 0.17 -13.03
C ASP A 26 -9.93 0.10 -13.68
N ARG A 27 -9.25 1.24 -13.83
CA ARG A 27 -7.88 1.27 -14.37
C ARG A 27 -6.91 0.47 -13.50
N TRP A 28 -6.96 0.65 -12.22
CA TRP A 28 -6.13 -0.04 -11.24
C TRP A 28 -6.37 -1.53 -11.23
N PHE A 29 -7.64 -1.88 -11.19
CA PHE A 29 -8.06 -3.25 -11.22
C PHE A 29 -7.53 -3.95 -12.49
N ASN A 30 -7.70 -3.32 -13.65
CA ASN A 30 -7.23 -3.85 -14.92
C ASN A 30 -5.70 -3.97 -14.96
N GLN A 31 -4.95 -2.98 -14.45
CA GLN A 31 -3.49 -3.04 -14.40
C GLN A 31 -2.99 -4.14 -13.46
N LEU A 32 -3.60 -4.28 -12.29
CA LEU A 32 -3.25 -5.34 -11.35
C LEU A 32 -3.63 -6.73 -11.91
N GLU A 33 -4.80 -6.86 -12.54
CA GLU A 33 -5.21 -8.09 -13.20
C GLU A 33 -4.22 -8.50 -14.29
N GLN A 34 -3.78 -7.57 -15.13
CA GLN A 34 -2.76 -7.82 -16.16
C GLN A 34 -1.42 -8.22 -15.53
N ALA A 35 -0.98 -7.54 -14.49
CA ALA A 35 0.25 -7.90 -13.79
C ALA A 35 0.20 -9.32 -13.22
N ILE A 36 -0.95 -9.73 -12.65
CA ILE A 36 -1.16 -11.09 -12.14
C ILE A 36 -1.16 -12.12 -13.29
N VAL A 37 -1.86 -11.82 -14.40
CA VAL A 37 -1.91 -12.72 -15.57
C VAL A 37 -0.52 -12.93 -16.16
N ASN A 38 0.29 -11.88 -16.21
CA ASN A 38 1.64 -11.92 -16.77
C ASN A 38 2.68 -12.47 -15.78
N ASN A 39 2.30 -12.77 -14.54
CA ASN A 39 3.22 -13.09 -13.45
C ASN A 39 4.26 -11.98 -13.19
N GLU A 40 3.86 -10.73 -13.35
CA GLU A 40 4.67 -9.53 -13.22
C GLU A 40 4.11 -8.64 -12.12
N LEU A 41 3.96 -9.17 -10.89
CA LEU A 41 3.45 -8.37 -9.80
C LEU A 41 4.46 -7.28 -9.41
N PRO A 42 4.00 -6.04 -9.11
CA PRO A 42 4.88 -4.91 -8.82
C PRO A 42 5.90 -5.19 -7.71
N TRP A 43 5.51 -6.03 -6.78
CA TRP A 43 6.33 -6.43 -5.65
C TRP A 43 7.24 -7.64 -5.95
N GLN A 44 7.12 -8.28 -7.11
CA GLN A 44 7.99 -9.38 -7.54
C GLN A 44 9.23 -8.93 -8.32
N LYS A 45 9.29 -7.68 -8.77
CA LYS A 45 10.50 -7.15 -9.38
C LYS A 45 11.48 -6.68 -8.31
N PRO A 46 12.74 -7.12 -8.36
CA PRO A 46 13.78 -6.47 -7.61
C PRO A 46 13.88 -5.03 -8.14
N TRP A 47 13.31 -4.08 -7.41
CA TRP A 47 13.47 -2.67 -7.70
C TRP A 47 14.95 -2.37 -7.67
N ALA A 48 15.48 -1.76 -8.75
CA ALA A 48 16.91 -1.58 -8.91
C ALA A 48 17.51 -0.99 -7.64
N ALA A 49 18.44 -1.71 -7.05
CA ALA A 49 19.17 -1.31 -5.89
C ALA A 49 19.64 0.15 -6.04
N GLY A 50 19.02 1.07 -5.31
CA GLY A 50 19.44 2.48 -5.37
C GLY A 50 18.38 3.52 -5.06
N THR A 51 17.12 3.17 -5.04
CA THR A 51 16.04 4.12 -4.72
C THR A 51 15.17 3.60 -3.59
N ALA A 52 14.46 4.49 -2.94
CA ALA A 52 13.53 4.11 -1.87
C ALA A 52 12.55 3.05 -2.35
N SER A 53 12.38 2.03 -1.57
CA SER A 53 11.52 0.89 -1.87
C SER A 53 10.02 1.25 -1.92
N ILE A 54 9.61 2.38 -1.35
CA ILE A 54 8.24 2.91 -1.39
C ILE A 54 8.20 4.20 -2.20
N PRO A 55 7.18 4.41 -3.04
CA PRO A 55 6.99 5.66 -3.76
C PRO A 55 7.06 6.88 -2.84
N THR A 56 7.94 7.81 -3.16
CA THR A 56 8.21 9.02 -2.39
C THR A 56 8.08 10.27 -3.24
N ASN A 57 7.63 11.37 -2.64
CA ASN A 57 7.64 12.65 -3.30
C ASN A 57 9.06 13.22 -3.38
N LEU A 58 9.52 13.56 -4.58
CA LEU A 58 10.87 14.02 -4.85
C LEU A 58 11.28 15.23 -3.99
N VAL A 59 10.37 16.18 -3.77
CA VAL A 59 10.63 17.44 -3.09
C VAL A 59 10.47 17.32 -1.58
N THR A 60 9.32 16.80 -1.14
CA THR A 60 9.00 16.72 0.29
C THR A 60 9.68 15.54 0.99
N LYS A 61 10.23 14.60 0.23
CA LYS A 61 10.81 13.31 0.71
C LYS A 61 9.82 12.43 1.48
N LYS A 62 8.56 12.83 1.54
CA LYS A 62 7.52 12.04 2.21
C LYS A 62 7.06 10.89 1.34
N ARG A 63 6.82 9.75 1.96
CA ARG A 63 6.20 8.59 1.32
C ARG A 63 4.77 8.92 0.91
N TYR A 64 4.34 8.43 -0.24
CA TYR A 64 2.93 8.42 -0.58
C TYR A 64 2.19 7.47 0.36
N ARG A 65 0.89 7.73 0.61
CA ARG A 65 0.09 6.99 1.60
C ARG A 65 -1.26 6.56 1.01
N GLY A 66 -1.92 5.66 1.73
CA GLY A 66 -3.21 5.11 1.33
C GLY A 66 -3.06 4.21 0.11
N THR A 67 -3.86 4.42 -0.91
CA THR A 67 -3.79 3.64 -2.17
C THR A 67 -2.69 4.09 -3.12
N ASN A 68 -2.11 5.28 -2.90
CA ASN A 68 -1.15 5.86 -3.82
C ASN A 68 0.16 5.05 -3.96
N PRO A 69 0.78 4.48 -2.90
CA PRO A 69 2.00 3.70 -3.05
C PRO A 69 1.83 2.57 -4.06
N ILE A 70 0.80 1.77 -3.88
CA ILE A 70 0.54 0.61 -4.73
C ILE A 70 0.27 1.06 -6.17
N SER A 71 -0.50 2.19 -6.35
CA SER A 71 -0.73 2.83 -7.65
C SER A 71 0.55 3.16 -8.38
N LEU A 72 1.34 3.86 -7.72
CA LEU A 72 2.57 4.34 -8.33
C LEU A 72 3.53 3.17 -8.61
N MET A 73 3.53 2.13 -7.76
CA MET A 73 4.32 0.92 -8.00
C MET A 73 3.82 0.14 -9.21
N ILE A 74 2.49 -0.05 -9.35
CA ILE A 74 1.91 -0.70 -10.53
C ILE A 74 2.22 0.11 -11.79
N GLY A 75 2.04 1.43 -11.73
CA GLY A 75 2.38 2.29 -12.86
C GLY A 75 3.85 2.22 -13.24
N ALA A 76 4.74 2.26 -12.25
CA ALA A 76 6.18 2.13 -12.48
C ALA A 76 6.55 0.77 -13.08
N LEU A 77 5.87 -0.31 -12.66
CA LEU A 77 6.06 -1.64 -13.22
C LEU A 77 5.70 -1.70 -14.70
N VAL A 78 4.51 -1.18 -15.05
CA VAL A 78 3.99 -1.17 -16.43
C VAL A 78 4.92 -0.37 -17.34
N GLU A 79 5.44 0.75 -16.88
CA GLU A 79 6.34 1.64 -17.62
C GLU A 79 7.81 1.19 -17.55
N GLY A 80 8.14 0.20 -16.73
CA GLY A 80 9.50 -0.30 -16.55
C GLY A 80 10.42 0.62 -15.73
N TRP A 81 9.86 1.59 -15.00
CA TRP A 81 10.63 2.48 -14.13
C TRP A 81 11.13 1.75 -12.88
N THR A 82 12.28 2.18 -12.41
CA THR A 82 12.95 1.61 -11.24
C THR A 82 13.14 2.60 -10.11
N ASP A 83 13.03 3.90 -10.40
CA ASP A 83 13.13 4.99 -9.43
C ASP A 83 11.73 5.43 -8.99
N LEU A 84 11.35 5.10 -7.78
CA LEU A 84 10.02 5.37 -7.24
C LEU A 84 9.87 6.79 -6.67
N ARG A 85 10.64 7.76 -7.17
CA ARG A 85 10.46 9.17 -6.82
C ARG A 85 9.54 9.86 -7.82
N PHE A 86 8.50 10.49 -7.29
CA PHE A 86 7.47 11.16 -8.08
C PHE A 86 7.29 12.61 -7.63
N GLY A 87 6.78 13.44 -8.51
CA GLY A 87 6.40 14.81 -8.21
C GLY A 87 5.36 15.36 -9.18
N THR A 88 4.66 16.40 -8.79
CA THR A 88 3.85 17.16 -9.75
C THR A 88 4.80 17.83 -10.76
N ARG A 89 4.29 18.21 -11.92
CA ARG A 89 5.09 18.92 -12.94
C ARG A 89 5.81 20.14 -12.35
N GLN A 90 5.13 20.91 -11.51
CA GLN A 90 5.72 22.06 -10.84
C GLN A 90 6.85 21.64 -9.89
N GLN A 91 6.64 20.59 -9.08
CA GLN A 91 7.68 20.09 -8.17
C GLN A 91 8.92 19.60 -8.91
N LEU A 92 8.73 18.88 -10.03
CA LEU A 92 9.85 18.46 -10.88
C LEU A 92 10.60 19.66 -11.46
N TYR A 93 9.87 20.66 -11.97
CA TYR A 93 10.48 21.87 -12.50
C TYR A 93 11.28 22.62 -11.44
N ASP A 94 10.74 22.80 -10.24
CA ASP A 94 11.42 23.45 -9.12
C ASP A 94 12.66 22.68 -8.68
N ALA A 95 12.63 21.36 -8.78
CA ALA A 95 13.77 20.47 -8.54
C ALA A 95 14.79 20.41 -9.70
N LYS A 96 14.65 21.27 -10.71
CA LYS A 96 15.52 21.35 -11.89
C LYS A 96 15.46 20.10 -12.80
N MET A 97 14.39 19.33 -12.70
CA MET A 97 14.10 18.24 -13.62
C MET A 97 13.49 18.81 -14.91
N SER A 98 13.90 18.29 -16.06
CA SER A 98 13.36 18.73 -17.35
C SER A 98 11.99 18.12 -17.61
N THR A 99 10.95 18.91 -17.45
CA THR A 99 9.56 18.50 -17.73
C THR A 99 9.18 18.72 -19.22
N LYS A 100 10.13 19.02 -20.07
CA LYS A 100 9.90 19.24 -21.51
C LYS A 100 9.42 17.93 -22.15
N GLY A 101 8.27 18.02 -22.82
CA GLY A 101 7.65 16.86 -23.48
C GLY A 101 6.61 16.15 -22.64
N LEU A 102 6.54 16.38 -21.34
CA LEU A 102 5.47 15.83 -20.50
C LEU A 102 4.15 16.55 -20.77
N MET A 103 3.11 15.83 -21.09
CA MET A 103 1.76 16.34 -21.29
C MET A 103 0.83 15.95 -20.14
N ASP A 104 -0.33 16.60 -20.06
CA ASP A 104 -1.38 16.20 -19.14
C ASP A 104 -1.93 14.83 -19.59
N GLY A 105 -1.93 13.87 -18.68
CA GLY A 105 -2.28 12.49 -18.96
C GLY A 105 -1.09 11.51 -19.02
N ASP A 106 0.14 12.01 -19.17
CA ASP A 106 1.34 11.17 -19.18
C ASP A 106 1.76 10.72 -17.75
N GLY A 107 1.23 11.37 -16.72
CA GLY A 107 1.50 11.07 -15.34
C GLY A 107 0.50 10.11 -14.72
N HIS A 108 0.74 9.79 -13.45
CA HIS A 108 -0.15 8.98 -12.65
C HIS A 108 -1.00 9.85 -11.75
N LEU A 109 -2.31 9.53 -11.66
CA LEU A 109 -3.21 10.21 -10.74
C LEU A 109 -3.03 9.65 -9.33
N ILE A 110 -2.69 10.53 -8.41
CA ILE A 110 -2.77 10.27 -6.98
C ILE A 110 -4.01 10.93 -6.40
N ARG A 111 -4.50 10.39 -5.31
CA ARG A 111 -5.62 10.96 -4.57
C ARG A 111 -5.22 11.26 -3.13
N PHE A 112 -5.75 12.33 -2.59
CA PHE A 112 -5.59 12.68 -1.21
C PHE A 112 -6.88 13.29 -0.66
N PHE A 113 -7.05 13.14 0.65
CA PHE A 113 -8.21 13.66 1.33
C PHE A 113 -7.87 15.01 1.95
N LYS A 114 -8.57 16.04 1.51
CA LYS A 114 -8.50 17.35 2.14
C LYS A 114 -9.57 17.45 3.21
N GLN A 115 -9.13 17.72 4.44
CA GLN A 115 -10.03 18.00 5.54
C GLN A 115 -10.45 19.47 5.50
N ILE A 116 -11.74 19.73 5.54
CA ILE A 116 -12.28 21.09 5.67
C ILE A 116 -13.13 21.12 6.93
N PRO A 117 -12.67 21.83 7.97
CA PRO A 117 -13.49 22.03 9.15
C PRO A 117 -14.69 22.92 8.80
N TYR A 118 -15.83 22.63 9.40
CA TYR A 118 -17.04 23.44 9.32
C TYR A 118 -17.77 23.36 10.66
N GLU A 119 -18.54 24.39 10.94
CA GLU A 119 -19.31 24.51 12.19
C GLU A 119 -20.77 24.16 11.90
N VAL A 120 -21.41 23.46 12.80
CA VAL A 120 -22.82 23.11 12.78
C VAL A 120 -23.40 23.43 14.16
N GLU A 121 -24.51 24.14 14.19
CA GLU A 121 -25.31 24.33 15.40
C GLU A 121 -26.10 23.03 15.64
N ASN A 122 -26.00 22.45 16.84
CA ASN A 122 -26.77 21.30 17.26
C ASN A 122 -28.16 21.71 17.75
N ASP A 123 -29.02 20.74 18.07
CA ASP A 123 -30.41 20.98 18.50
C ASP A 123 -30.48 21.74 19.83
N ASP A 124 -29.41 21.78 20.61
CA ASP A 124 -29.27 22.48 21.88
C ASP A 124 -28.69 23.92 21.72
N GLY A 125 -28.44 24.36 20.49
CA GLY A 125 -27.87 25.68 20.16
C GLY A 125 -26.35 25.80 20.36
N GLU A 126 -25.64 24.69 20.56
CA GLU A 126 -24.20 24.68 20.72
C GLU A 126 -23.50 24.48 19.35
N ILE A 127 -22.38 25.16 19.16
CA ILE A 127 -21.59 25.07 17.93
C ILE A 127 -20.65 23.87 18.00
N GLU A 128 -20.94 22.84 17.21
CA GLU A 128 -20.06 21.69 17.02
C GLU A 128 -19.12 21.88 15.81
N LYS A 129 -17.83 21.61 15.99
CA LYS A 129 -16.86 21.57 14.90
C LYS A 129 -16.87 20.19 14.26
N LYS A 130 -17.26 20.11 12.99
CA LYS A 130 -17.25 18.89 12.18
C LYS A 130 -16.22 19.00 11.07
N VAL A 131 -15.75 17.87 10.57
CA VAL A 131 -14.79 17.81 9.47
C VAL A 131 -15.45 17.15 8.27
N ARG A 132 -15.33 17.79 7.10
CA ARG A 132 -15.75 17.23 5.83
C ARG A 132 -14.51 16.85 5.03
N TYR A 133 -14.53 15.65 4.47
CA TYR A 133 -13.44 15.16 3.62
C TYR A 133 -13.79 15.37 2.15
N TYR A 134 -12.85 15.91 1.40
CA TYR A 134 -12.91 16.00 -0.05
C TYR A 134 -11.77 15.19 -0.66
N VAL A 135 -12.11 14.34 -1.64
CA VAL A 135 -11.09 13.69 -2.46
C VAL A 135 -10.59 14.70 -3.48
N GLN A 136 -9.30 14.91 -3.48
CA GLN A 136 -8.61 15.73 -4.47
C GLN A 136 -7.63 14.84 -5.25
N TYR A 137 -7.61 15.00 -6.56
CA TYR A 137 -6.69 14.32 -7.44
C TYR A 137 -5.56 15.25 -7.84
N SER A 138 -4.38 14.70 -7.98
CA SER A 138 -3.22 15.38 -8.52
C SER A 138 -2.47 14.43 -9.44
N GLU A 139 -2.03 14.94 -10.56
CA GLU A 139 -1.16 14.19 -11.46
C GLU A 139 0.30 14.33 -11.01
N VAL A 140 0.98 13.21 -10.92
CA VAL A 140 2.41 13.13 -10.60
C VAL A 140 3.15 12.34 -11.67
N PHE A 141 4.39 12.68 -11.88
CA PHE A 141 5.27 12.11 -12.88
C PHE A 141 6.46 11.47 -12.19
N CYS A 142 6.89 10.32 -12.71
CA CYS A 142 8.14 9.71 -12.27
C CYS A 142 9.34 10.54 -12.71
N VAL A 143 10.37 10.58 -11.90
CA VAL A 143 11.63 11.27 -12.26
C VAL A 143 12.26 10.72 -13.53
N GLU A 144 12.05 9.43 -13.82
CA GLU A 144 12.56 8.79 -15.04
C GLU A 144 11.89 9.28 -16.34
N GLN A 145 10.73 9.94 -16.25
CA GLN A 145 10.10 10.60 -17.40
C GLN A 145 10.79 11.92 -17.78
N CYS A 146 11.67 12.44 -16.95
CA CYS A 146 12.37 13.68 -17.21
C CYS A 146 13.58 13.48 -18.13
N GLN A 147 13.75 14.35 -19.16
CA GLN A 147 14.82 14.22 -20.14
C GLN A 147 16.24 14.28 -19.55
N ASN A 148 16.42 14.94 -18.41
CA ASN A 148 17.69 15.04 -17.71
C ASN A 148 17.74 14.17 -16.45
N TYR A 149 17.01 13.06 -16.45
CA TYR A 149 17.08 12.08 -15.39
C TYR A 149 18.48 11.48 -15.29
N GLU A 150 19.01 11.44 -14.09
CA GLU A 150 20.21 10.70 -13.73
C GLU A 150 19.90 9.75 -12.58
N PRO A 151 20.27 8.47 -12.71
CA PRO A 151 20.11 7.51 -11.62
C PRO A 151 20.85 7.97 -10.36
N PRO A 152 20.33 7.66 -9.16
CA PRO A 152 20.99 8.01 -7.89
C PRO A 152 22.39 7.39 -7.82
N LYS A 153 23.37 8.20 -7.38
CA LYS A 153 24.79 7.77 -7.25
C LYS A 153 25.00 6.73 -6.15
N HIS A 154 24.12 6.74 -5.14
CA HIS A 154 24.20 5.82 -4.01
C HIS A 154 23.12 4.76 -4.14
N LYS A 155 23.53 3.51 -4.11
CA LYS A 155 22.60 2.39 -4.04
C LYS A 155 22.06 2.28 -2.63
N HIS A 156 20.76 2.12 -2.50
CA HIS A 156 20.15 1.74 -1.23
C HIS A 156 20.78 0.41 -0.78
N LYS A 157 21.18 0.33 0.48
CA LYS A 157 21.61 -0.93 1.07
C LYS A 157 20.43 -1.47 1.87
N PRO A 158 19.85 -2.61 1.47
CA PRO A 158 18.71 -3.17 2.17
C PRO A 158 19.04 -3.43 3.64
N VAL A 159 18.05 -3.27 4.49
CA VAL A 159 18.15 -3.72 5.89
C VAL A 159 18.17 -5.25 5.89
N PRO A 160 19.11 -5.87 6.60
CA PRO A 160 19.22 -7.33 6.65
C PRO A 160 17.95 -7.98 7.23
N GLU A 161 17.60 -9.17 6.75
CA GLU A 161 16.45 -9.95 7.21
C GLU A 161 16.48 -10.21 8.72
N SER A 162 17.68 -10.40 9.29
CA SER A 162 17.86 -10.57 10.75
C SER A 162 17.43 -9.34 11.55
N GLU A 163 17.62 -8.12 11.00
CA GLU A 163 17.11 -6.88 11.61
C GLU A 163 15.60 -6.78 11.43
N MET A 164 15.07 -7.17 10.26
CA MET A 164 13.63 -7.24 10.03
C MET A 164 12.93 -8.14 11.03
N MET A 165 13.51 -9.31 11.33
CA MET A 165 12.96 -10.22 12.33
C MET A 165 13.06 -9.67 13.76
N LYS A 166 14.00 -8.79 14.08
CA LYS A 166 14.00 -8.06 15.36
C LYS A 166 12.80 -7.10 15.44
N PHE A 167 12.52 -6.38 14.37
CA PHE A 167 11.33 -5.52 14.29
C PHE A 167 10.03 -6.31 14.45
N PHE A 168 9.91 -7.45 13.77
CA PHE A 168 8.78 -8.36 13.96
C PHE A 168 8.64 -8.81 15.42
N ASN A 169 9.72 -9.30 16.04
CA ASN A 169 9.70 -9.76 17.42
C ASN A 169 9.31 -8.63 18.39
N LYS A 170 9.80 -7.40 18.16
CA LYS A 170 9.40 -6.24 18.94
C LYS A 170 7.91 -5.95 18.83
N PHE A 171 7.35 -5.97 17.62
CA PHE A 171 5.92 -5.83 17.42
C PHE A 171 5.12 -6.89 18.21
N ILE A 172 5.55 -8.16 18.16
CA ILE A 172 4.91 -9.25 18.88
C ILE A 172 4.93 -9.00 20.39
N GLU A 173 6.07 -8.60 20.93
CA GLU A 173 6.27 -8.30 22.36
C GLU A 173 5.42 -7.11 22.80
N ASP A 174 5.47 -5.98 22.09
CA ASP A 174 4.74 -4.76 22.43
C ASP A 174 3.21 -4.96 22.38
N GLN A 175 2.75 -5.83 21.48
CA GLN A 175 1.33 -6.14 21.34
C GLN A 175 0.86 -7.31 22.22
N GLY A 176 1.74 -7.95 22.96
CA GLY A 176 1.44 -9.10 23.82
C GLY A 176 0.96 -10.33 23.04
N ILE A 177 1.37 -10.46 21.77
CA ILE A 177 0.96 -11.56 20.90
C ILE A 177 1.79 -12.80 21.25
N THR A 178 1.14 -13.95 21.41
CA THR A 178 1.86 -15.20 21.60
C THR A 178 2.45 -15.69 20.28
N LEU A 179 3.74 -15.98 20.24
CA LEU A 179 4.43 -16.55 19.09
C LEU A 179 4.88 -17.99 19.39
N GLU A 180 4.57 -18.92 18.53
CA GLU A 180 5.07 -20.30 18.60
C GLU A 180 5.64 -20.73 17.24
N ARG A 181 6.84 -21.30 17.26
CA ARG A 181 7.47 -21.87 16.07
C ARG A 181 7.32 -23.38 16.08
N LYS A 182 6.40 -23.87 15.22
CA LYS A 182 6.05 -25.29 15.20
C LYS A 182 5.34 -25.69 13.92
N GLY A 183 5.64 -26.89 13.45
CA GLY A 183 4.99 -27.45 12.27
C GLY A 183 5.45 -26.82 10.96
N SER A 184 4.61 -26.90 9.92
CA SER A 184 4.94 -26.47 8.56
C SER A 184 4.05 -25.35 8.02
N ARG A 185 3.12 -24.82 8.82
CA ARG A 185 2.18 -23.77 8.38
C ARG A 185 2.32 -22.54 9.23
N ALA A 186 2.27 -21.38 8.57
CA ALA A 186 2.07 -20.10 9.22
C ALA A 186 0.57 -19.80 9.35
N PHE A 187 0.16 -19.15 10.43
CA PHE A 187 -1.20 -18.68 10.64
C PHE A 187 -1.30 -17.74 11.83
N TYR A 188 -2.26 -16.84 11.78
CA TYR A 188 -2.72 -16.08 12.94
C TYR A 188 -4.06 -16.60 13.45
N SER A 189 -4.21 -16.73 14.78
CA SER A 189 -5.44 -17.12 15.44
C SER A 189 -6.01 -15.98 16.28
N SER A 190 -7.05 -15.31 15.80
CA SER A 190 -7.69 -14.19 16.48
C SER A 190 -8.34 -14.57 17.83
N LYS A 191 -8.76 -15.84 18.00
CA LYS A 191 -9.35 -16.31 19.27
C LYS A 191 -8.33 -16.41 20.41
N LYS A 192 -7.07 -16.68 20.10
CA LYS A 192 -6.01 -16.88 21.09
C LYS A 192 -4.99 -15.75 21.08
N ASP A 193 -5.14 -14.81 20.15
CA ASP A 193 -4.14 -13.78 19.84
C ASP A 193 -2.74 -14.36 19.71
N TYR A 194 -2.61 -15.26 18.74
CA TYR A 194 -1.49 -16.18 18.63
C TYR A 194 -1.04 -16.30 17.17
N ILE A 195 0.26 -16.16 16.93
CA ILE A 195 0.91 -16.44 15.65
C ILE A 195 1.65 -17.76 15.74
N GLY A 196 1.35 -18.69 14.82
CA GLY A 196 2.14 -19.86 14.55
C GLY A 196 3.02 -19.62 13.33
N LEU A 197 4.33 -19.91 13.46
CA LEU A 197 5.26 -19.89 12.33
C LEU A 197 5.97 -21.25 12.23
N PRO A 198 6.38 -21.70 11.04
CA PRO A 198 7.29 -22.82 10.88
C PRO A 198 8.62 -22.55 11.60
N SER A 199 9.40 -23.61 11.85
CA SER A 199 10.77 -23.43 12.31
C SER A 199 11.64 -22.74 11.26
N HIS A 200 12.70 -22.06 11.67
CA HIS A 200 13.60 -21.34 10.75
C HIS A 200 14.13 -22.24 9.62
N GLU A 201 14.42 -23.50 9.94
CA GLU A 201 14.96 -24.48 8.98
C GLU A 201 13.93 -24.92 7.92
N SER A 202 12.67 -24.58 8.12
CA SER A 202 11.59 -24.91 7.16
C SER A 202 11.50 -23.92 6.02
N PHE A 203 12.13 -22.76 6.13
CA PHE A 203 12.15 -21.76 5.07
C PHE A 203 13.31 -21.99 4.10
N THR A 204 13.05 -21.78 2.81
CA THR A 204 14.08 -21.89 1.77
C THR A 204 15.10 -20.76 1.81
N ASP A 205 14.67 -19.60 2.31
CA ASP A 205 15.48 -18.42 2.50
C ASP A 205 14.92 -17.54 3.64
N SER A 206 15.75 -16.62 4.14
CA SER A 206 15.41 -15.74 5.27
C SER A 206 14.41 -14.65 4.87
N LEU A 207 14.35 -14.26 3.61
CA LEU A 207 13.39 -13.27 3.14
C LEU A 207 11.96 -13.83 3.15
N GLY A 208 11.79 -15.09 2.70
CA GLY A 208 10.50 -15.79 2.79
C GLY A 208 10.00 -15.90 4.22
N GLU A 209 10.90 -16.13 5.19
CA GLU A 209 10.54 -16.10 6.61
C GLU A 209 10.04 -14.71 7.05
N VAL A 210 10.75 -13.64 6.70
CA VAL A 210 10.40 -12.27 7.03
C VAL A 210 9.01 -11.92 6.43
N MET A 211 8.80 -12.26 5.17
CA MET A 211 7.55 -12.00 4.48
C MET A 211 6.37 -12.70 5.14
N THR A 212 6.53 -14.00 5.43
CA THR A 212 5.53 -14.79 6.13
C THR A 212 5.23 -14.23 7.52
N ALA A 213 6.27 -13.85 8.27
CA ALA A 213 6.11 -13.29 9.61
C ALA A 213 5.30 -11.97 9.58
N PHE A 214 5.62 -11.06 8.66
CA PHE A 214 4.88 -9.80 8.52
C PHE A 214 3.49 -9.97 7.91
N HIS A 215 3.25 -11.01 7.10
CA HIS A 215 1.90 -11.37 6.66
C HIS A 215 1.02 -11.75 7.86
N GLU A 216 1.49 -12.63 8.73
CA GLU A 216 0.76 -13.00 9.95
C GLU A 216 0.61 -11.82 10.94
N ALA A 217 1.62 -10.94 11.02
CA ALA A 217 1.50 -9.67 11.74
C ALA A 217 0.40 -8.78 11.14
N GLY A 218 0.27 -8.74 9.82
CA GLY A 218 -0.80 -8.07 9.12
C GLY A 218 -2.18 -8.53 9.59
N HIS A 219 -2.42 -9.84 9.64
CA HIS A 219 -3.64 -10.41 10.21
C HIS A 219 -3.81 -10.04 11.68
N ALA A 220 -2.74 -10.12 12.47
CA ALA A 220 -2.78 -9.81 13.89
C ALA A 220 -3.22 -8.37 14.16
N THR A 221 -2.86 -7.41 13.30
CA THR A 221 -3.37 -6.03 13.43
C THR A 221 -4.90 -5.96 13.37
N GLY A 222 -5.57 -6.93 12.75
CA GLY A 222 -7.04 -7.00 12.67
C GLY A 222 -7.74 -7.45 13.96
N HIS A 223 -7.02 -7.81 15.02
CA HIS A 223 -7.63 -8.20 16.30
C HIS A 223 -8.58 -7.13 16.84
N LYS A 224 -9.61 -7.57 17.58
CA LYS A 224 -10.64 -6.68 18.14
C LYS A 224 -10.08 -5.56 19.02
N ASP A 225 -8.96 -5.81 19.69
CA ASP A 225 -8.29 -4.86 20.59
C ASP A 225 -7.23 -3.99 19.85
N ARG A 226 -7.09 -4.15 18.54
CA ARG A 226 -6.23 -3.36 17.65
C ARG A 226 -7.07 -2.63 16.59
N LEU A 227 -6.96 -2.97 15.32
CA LEU A 227 -7.71 -2.29 14.25
C LEU A 227 -9.14 -2.84 14.05
N ASN A 228 -9.52 -3.87 14.78
CA ASN A 228 -10.88 -4.46 14.83
C ASN A 228 -11.47 -4.74 13.45
N ARG A 229 -10.71 -5.42 12.58
CA ARG A 229 -11.21 -5.88 11.30
C ARG A 229 -12.00 -7.19 11.46
N PRO A 230 -12.95 -7.51 10.54
CA PRO A 230 -13.74 -8.75 10.59
C PRO A 230 -12.87 -9.97 10.24
N LEU A 231 -12.22 -10.54 11.24
CA LEU A 231 -11.45 -11.77 11.14
C LEU A 231 -12.30 -13.02 11.35
N GLY A 232 -11.86 -14.17 10.86
CA GLY A 232 -12.47 -15.47 11.13
C GLY A 232 -13.58 -15.87 10.16
N ASN A 233 -13.66 -15.23 9.01
CA ASN A 233 -14.54 -15.64 7.91
C ASN A 233 -14.08 -16.99 7.33
N GLY A 234 -15.04 -17.77 6.82
CA GLY A 234 -14.76 -19.10 6.27
C GLY A 234 -13.79 -19.05 5.10
N PHE A 235 -12.85 -20.00 5.06
CA PHE A 235 -11.89 -20.15 3.97
C PHE A 235 -12.59 -20.15 2.60
N GLY A 236 -12.08 -19.34 1.67
CA GLY A 236 -12.65 -19.18 0.32
C GLY A 236 -13.82 -18.21 0.22
N SER A 237 -14.26 -17.59 1.31
CA SER A 237 -15.26 -16.49 1.24
C SER A 237 -14.65 -15.21 0.68
N ALA A 238 -15.50 -14.31 0.19
CA ALA A 238 -15.08 -12.99 -0.28
C ALA A 238 -14.44 -12.14 0.84
N ASP A 239 -14.91 -12.29 2.08
CA ASP A 239 -14.36 -11.60 3.24
C ASP A 239 -12.99 -12.16 3.63
N TYR A 240 -12.81 -13.47 3.53
CA TYR A 240 -11.51 -14.12 3.71
C TYR A 240 -10.51 -13.60 2.65
N ALA A 241 -10.91 -13.63 1.38
CA ALA A 241 -10.09 -13.14 0.28
C ALA A 241 -9.68 -11.66 0.44
N PHE A 242 -10.59 -10.85 0.98
CA PHE A 242 -10.33 -9.42 1.24
C PHE A 242 -9.31 -9.24 2.38
N GLU A 243 -9.40 -10.01 3.45
CA GLU A 243 -8.45 -9.94 4.58
C GLU A 243 -7.06 -10.45 4.18
N GLU A 244 -6.97 -11.51 3.35
CA GLU A 244 -5.70 -11.99 2.79
C GLU A 244 -5.00 -10.90 1.97
N LEU A 245 -5.76 -10.17 1.14
CA LEU A 245 -5.22 -9.05 0.38
C LEU A 245 -4.67 -7.94 1.30
N ILE A 246 -5.37 -7.64 2.41
CA ILE A 246 -4.91 -6.67 3.40
C ILE A 246 -3.61 -7.15 4.04
N ALA A 247 -3.54 -8.41 4.47
CA ALA A 247 -2.35 -8.96 5.12
C ALA A 247 -1.13 -8.93 4.17
N GLU A 248 -1.30 -9.38 2.93
CA GLU A 248 -0.25 -9.37 1.92
C GLU A 248 0.27 -7.95 1.64
N MET A 249 -0.65 -7.01 1.36
CA MET A 249 -0.28 -5.62 1.09
C MET A 249 0.34 -4.93 2.31
N SER A 250 -0.10 -5.26 3.52
CA SER A 250 0.47 -4.69 4.74
C SER A 250 1.89 -5.20 5.00
N SER A 251 2.14 -6.49 4.75
CA SER A 251 3.48 -7.09 4.81
C SER A 251 4.43 -6.36 3.86
N MET A 252 4.04 -6.23 2.59
CA MET A 252 4.80 -5.50 1.59
C MET A 252 5.12 -4.06 2.05
N LEU A 253 4.10 -3.29 2.44
CA LEU A 253 4.28 -1.91 2.85
C LEU A 253 5.17 -1.78 4.07
N THR A 254 5.09 -2.71 5.02
CA THR A 254 5.91 -2.73 6.23
C THR A 254 7.36 -3.02 5.91
N VAL A 255 7.65 -4.11 5.19
CA VAL A 255 9.01 -4.51 4.83
C VAL A 255 9.71 -3.43 4.01
N LEU A 256 9.03 -2.89 2.98
CA LEU A 256 9.57 -1.78 2.19
C LEU A 256 9.77 -0.51 3.02
N SER A 257 8.91 -0.25 4.01
CA SER A 257 9.06 0.90 4.92
C SER A 257 10.26 0.77 5.85
N LEU A 258 10.54 -0.43 6.28
CA LEU A 258 11.73 -0.73 7.08
C LEU A 258 13.03 -0.71 6.25
N GLY A 259 12.93 -0.52 4.94
CA GLY A 259 14.08 -0.50 4.03
C GLY A 259 14.55 -1.88 3.60
N GLY A 260 13.72 -2.90 3.73
CA GLY A 260 13.96 -4.23 3.19
C GLY A 260 13.78 -4.27 1.67
N ASP A 261 14.39 -5.24 1.05
CA ASP A 261 14.01 -5.65 -0.30
C ASP A 261 12.75 -6.52 -0.17
N PHE A 262 11.79 -6.23 -1.02
CA PHE A 262 10.60 -7.04 -1.14
C PHE A 262 10.71 -7.89 -2.41
N VAL A 263 10.93 -9.16 -2.24
CA VAL A 263 10.73 -10.17 -3.27
C VAL A 263 9.71 -11.14 -2.72
N PRO A 264 8.44 -11.08 -3.14
CA PRO A 264 7.47 -12.06 -2.69
C PRO A 264 7.94 -13.43 -3.11
N ASP A 265 8.01 -14.33 -2.16
CA ASP A 265 8.20 -15.74 -2.44
C ASP A 265 6.86 -16.36 -2.91
N LEU A 266 6.43 -15.93 -4.12
CA LEU A 266 5.31 -16.57 -4.81
C LEU A 266 5.78 -17.82 -5.60
N VAL A 267 7.01 -18.26 -5.40
CA VAL A 267 7.68 -19.28 -6.23
C VAL A 267 7.99 -20.56 -5.47
N ASN A 268 7.47 -20.76 -4.26
CA ASN A 268 7.48 -22.10 -3.71
C ASN A 268 6.50 -23.01 -4.48
N GLU A 269 6.56 -24.31 -4.28
CA GLU A 269 5.71 -25.31 -4.99
C GLU A 269 4.20 -25.01 -4.90
N GLU A 270 3.80 -24.11 -4.01
CA GLU A 270 2.46 -23.52 -3.87
C GLU A 270 2.23 -22.29 -4.77
N GLY A 271 3.24 -21.77 -5.47
CA GLY A 271 3.14 -20.54 -6.28
C GLY A 271 2.04 -20.57 -7.35
N ALA A 272 1.70 -21.74 -7.89
CA ALA A 272 0.53 -21.89 -8.76
C ALA A 272 -0.81 -21.69 -7.99
N ASN A 273 -0.85 -22.01 -6.71
CA ASN A 273 -2.00 -21.76 -5.85
C ASN A 273 -2.12 -20.27 -5.50
N ASN A 274 -1.02 -19.56 -5.26
CA ASN A 274 -1.05 -18.13 -4.95
C ASN A 274 -1.59 -17.28 -6.10
N GLN A 275 -1.29 -17.60 -7.36
CA GLN A 275 -1.93 -16.93 -8.50
C GLN A 275 -3.44 -17.16 -8.57
N ALA A 276 -3.89 -18.39 -8.26
CA ALA A 276 -5.31 -18.69 -8.19
C ALA A 276 -5.99 -17.95 -7.03
N TYR A 277 -5.31 -17.82 -5.88
CA TYR A 277 -5.78 -17.02 -4.75
C TYR A 277 -5.86 -15.53 -5.09
N LEU A 278 -4.81 -14.94 -5.67
CA LEU A 278 -4.82 -13.54 -6.11
C LEU A 278 -5.92 -13.26 -7.13
N LYS A 279 -6.16 -14.18 -8.09
CA LYS A 279 -7.29 -14.08 -9.02
C LYS A 279 -8.64 -14.13 -8.31
N ASN A 280 -8.79 -15.01 -7.32
CA ASN A 280 -10.01 -15.12 -6.52
C ASN A 280 -10.22 -13.86 -5.67
N TRP A 281 -9.15 -13.28 -5.09
CA TRP A 281 -9.22 -12.03 -4.34
C TRP A 281 -9.65 -10.86 -5.22
N LEU A 282 -9.04 -10.75 -6.40
CA LEU A 282 -9.45 -9.73 -7.37
C LEU A 282 -10.90 -9.89 -7.82
N GLN A 283 -11.34 -11.12 -8.06
CA GLN A 283 -12.73 -11.37 -8.42
C GLN A 283 -13.67 -10.99 -7.26
N ALA A 284 -13.31 -11.33 -6.02
CA ALA A 284 -14.07 -10.91 -4.84
C ALA A 284 -14.12 -9.39 -4.67
N CYS A 285 -13.06 -8.69 -5.09
CA CYS A 285 -13.02 -7.23 -5.09
C CYS A 285 -13.88 -6.61 -6.21
N LYS A 286 -14.08 -7.29 -7.35
CA LYS A 286 -14.96 -6.80 -8.44
C LYS A 286 -16.40 -6.62 -8.00
N ASP A 287 -16.88 -7.49 -7.13
CA ASP A 287 -18.27 -7.51 -6.69
C ASP A 287 -18.59 -6.50 -5.57
N ARG A 288 -17.58 -5.75 -5.10
CA ARG A 288 -17.72 -4.73 -4.05
C ARG A 288 -17.28 -3.36 -4.55
N ASP A 289 -18.18 -2.38 -4.49
CA ASP A 289 -17.84 -0.98 -4.77
C ASP A 289 -16.65 -0.52 -3.93
N ASN A 290 -15.57 -0.07 -4.59
CA ASN A 290 -14.34 0.43 -3.95
C ASN A 290 -13.56 -0.59 -3.09
N ALA A 291 -13.81 -1.90 -3.19
CA ALA A 291 -13.18 -2.91 -2.35
C ALA A 291 -11.65 -2.84 -2.38
N LEU A 292 -11.07 -2.74 -3.57
CA LEU A 292 -9.62 -2.63 -3.73
C LEU A 292 -9.04 -1.39 -3.02
N SER A 293 -9.74 -0.27 -3.10
CA SER A 293 -9.37 0.97 -2.40
C SER A 293 -9.44 0.84 -0.89
N LEU A 294 -10.46 0.12 -0.39
CA LEU A 294 -10.62 -0.15 1.03
C LEU A 294 -9.53 -1.09 1.52
N ALA A 295 -9.25 -2.18 0.77
CA ALA A 295 -8.18 -3.11 1.10
C ALA A 295 -6.83 -2.41 1.21
N PHE A 296 -6.47 -1.56 0.25
CA PHE A 296 -5.23 -0.80 0.30
C PHE A 296 -5.18 0.22 1.44
N SER A 297 -6.31 0.86 1.74
CA SER A 297 -6.40 1.77 2.89
C SER A 297 -6.20 1.02 4.21
N ASP A 298 -6.80 -0.16 4.35
CA ASP A 298 -6.69 -0.95 5.56
C ASP A 298 -5.31 -1.64 5.66
N ALA A 299 -4.70 -2.04 4.54
CA ALA A 299 -3.31 -2.48 4.49
C ALA A 299 -2.33 -1.39 4.95
N GLN A 300 -2.55 -0.13 4.53
CA GLN A 300 -1.73 0.99 4.99
C GLN A 300 -1.88 1.21 6.50
N LYS A 301 -3.12 1.14 7.04
CA LYS A 301 -3.34 1.25 8.48
C LYS A 301 -2.68 0.12 9.25
N ALA A 302 -2.73 -1.11 8.72
CA ALA A 302 -2.08 -2.25 9.31
C ALA A 302 -0.55 -2.10 9.34
N SER A 303 0.04 -1.66 8.23
CA SER A 303 1.47 -1.35 8.16
C SER A 303 1.87 -0.22 9.10
N ASP A 304 1.10 0.88 9.13
CA ASP A 304 1.36 2.01 10.05
C ASP A 304 1.32 1.53 11.51
N PHE A 305 0.33 0.72 11.88
CA PHE A 305 0.19 0.19 13.23
C PHE A 305 1.40 -0.66 13.65
N ILE A 306 1.92 -1.50 12.74
CA ILE A 306 3.15 -2.28 12.99
C ILE A 306 4.35 -1.33 13.15
N LEU A 307 4.50 -0.35 12.26
CA LEU A 307 5.64 0.58 12.28
C LEU A 307 5.65 1.48 13.51
N GLU A 308 4.50 1.99 13.94
CA GLU A 308 4.36 2.81 15.15
C GLU A 308 4.78 2.04 16.41
N SER A 309 4.53 0.73 16.47
CA SER A 309 5.00 -0.14 17.57
C SER A 309 6.52 -0.30 17.58
N ILE A 310 7.18 -0.08 16.45
CA ILE A 310 8.63 -0.30 16.29
C ILE A 310 9.41 1.00 16.51
N GLU A 311 8.86 2.16 16.10
CA GLU A 311 9.53 3.48 16.15
C GLU A 311 9.83 3.97 17.58
N GLY A 312 9.28 3.36 18.62
CA GLY A 312 9.61 3.68 20.03
C GLY A 312 11.00 3.27 20.49
N VAL A 313 11.91 2.87 19.60
CA VAL A 313 13.23 2.27 19.91
C VAL A 313 14.39 3.28 19.87
N ASP A 314 14.21 4.46 19.30
CA ASP A 314 15.33 5.41 19.05
C ASP A 314 15.56 6.46 20.16
N GLU A 315 15.01 6.29 21.38
CA GLU A 315 15.20 7.23 22.51
C GLU A 315 15.81 6.56 23.78
N GLU A 316 16.71 5.58 23.66
CA GLU A 316 17.57 5.19 24.79
C GLU A 316 19.07 5.21 24.42
#